data_6fbd26a25af9babd5765bd4d112c15fe
#
_entry.id   6fbd26a25af9babd5765bd4d112c15fe
#
_cell.length_a   1.000
_cell.length_b   1.000
_cell.length_c   1.000
_cell.angle_alpha   90.00
_cell.angle_beta   90.00
_cell.angle_gamma   90.00
#
_symmetry.space_group_name_H-M   'P 1'
#
loop_
_entity.id
_entity.type
_entity.pdbx_description
1 polymer ?
#
loop_
_entity_poly.entity_id
_entity_poly.type
_entity_poly.pdbx_seq_one_letter_code
_entity_poly.pdbx_strand_id
1 'polypeptide(L)'
;MSAEMLTAVASFATAIIIAATAVAAIIQLRHMRAGNAIEAILSFRSMIEDEEHRRAMRLLRTGDLDRAMHDPDFRRYLYRRMMQRPNPDVPQSYSDLNECAITIANCFELIGGMIRNKVTPPDIFLPNYWWMVVGTWERVNTWIAAMRQYSGSDGMYVDFEFLTVISREWGKKHPDSYARGYPRAPIGKAYPLADESWSQEEAATTPGR
;
A
#
# COMPACT_ATOMS: atom_id res chain seq x y z
N MET A 1 -66.98 -3.59 13.84
CA MET A 1 -65.93 -3.32 12.80
C MET A 1 -66.22 -4.17 11.59
N SER A 2 -66.31 -3.60 10.40
CA SER A 2 -66.47 -4.36 9.15
C SER A 2 -65.18 -5.15 8.82
N ALA A 3 -65.31 -6.26 8.13
CA ALA A 3 -64.12 -7.06 7.72
C ALA A 3 -63.14 -6.23 6.87
N GLU A 4 -63.60 -5.30 6.06
CA GLU A 4 -62.82 -4.35 5.29
C GLU A 4 -61.95 -3.44 6.17
N MET A 5 -62.51 -2.93 7.26
CA MET A 5 -61.77 -2.07 8.20
C MET A 5 -60.66 -2.83 8.93
N LEU A 6 -60.90 -4.11 9.26
CA LEU A 6 -59.89 -4.99 9.85
C LEU A 6 -58.74 -5.29 8.89
N THR A 7 -59.06 -5.54 7.62
CA THR A 7 -58.08 -5.76 6.56
C THR A 7 -57.21 -4.48 6.31
N ALA A 8 -57.84 -3.31 6.28
CA ALA A 8 -57.12 -2.07 6.10
C ALA A 8 -56.15 -1.77 7.25
N VAL A 9 -56.58 -1.99 8.51
CA VAL A 9 -55.70 -1.84 9.69
C VAL A 9 -54.53 -2.84 9.68
N ALA A 10 -54.79 -4.11 9.32
CA ALA A 10 -53.75 -5.12 9.21
C ALA A 10 -52.74 -4.78 8.11
N SER A 11 -53.18 -4.30 6.95
CA SER A 11 -52.33 -3.87 5.84
C SER A 11 -51.46 -2.67 6.22
N PHE A 12 -51.99 -1.70 6.94
CA PHE A 12 -51.28 -0.55 7.41
C PHE A 12 -50.21 -0.93 8.48
N ALA A 13 -50.56 -1.81 9.42
CA ALA A 13 -49.62 -2.33 10.40
C ALA A 13 -48.46 -3.09 9.72
N THR A 14 -48.79 -3.91 8.71
CA THR A 14 -47.76 -4.64 7.94
C THR A 14 -46.82 -3.68 7.22
N ALA A 15 -47.34 -2.60 6.61
CA ALA A 15 -46.52 -1.59 5.93
C ALA A 15 -45.56 -0.88 6.90
N ILE A 16 -46.04 -0.56 8.12
CA ILE A 16 -45.16 0.03 9.16
C ILE A 16 -44.06 -0.94 9.55
N ILE A 17 -44.38 -2.22 9.78
CA ILE A 17 -43.38 -3.22 10.16
C ILE A 17 -42.31 -3.37 9.05
N ILE A 18 -42.73 -3.44 7.78
CA ILE A 18 -41.79 -3.53 6.65
C ILE A 18 -40.90 -2.28 6.59
N ALA A 19 -41.46 -1.08 6.73
CA ALA A 19 -40.69 0.16 6.74
C ALA A 19 -39.68 0.21 7.91
N ALA A 20 -40.10 -0.16 9.11
CA ALA A 20 -39.22 -0.21 10.28
C ALA A 20 -38.09 -1.23 10.10
N THR A 21 -38.39 -2.40 9.54
CA THR A 21 -37.41 -3.44 9.25
C THR A 21 -36.41 -2.98 8.20
N ALA A 22 -36.84 -2.28 7.14
CA ALA A 22 -35.96 -1.73 6.12
C ALA A 22 -35.01 -0.69 6.71
N VAL A 23 -35.50 0.22 7.57
CA VAL A 23 -34.66 1.21 8.27
C VAL A 23 -33.64 0.52 9.18
N ALA A 24 -34.06 -0.48 9.95
CA ALA A 24 -33.15 -1.26 10.82
C ALA A 24 -32.05 -1.95 9.99
N ALA A 25 -32.41 -2.54 8.85
CA ALA A 25 -31.44 -3.18 7.96
C ALA A 25 -30.41 -2.17 7.38
N ILE A 26 -30.85 -0.98 7.00
CA ILE A 26 -29.94 0.09 6.54
C ILE A 26 -28.97 0.52 7.65
N ILE A 27 -29.46 0.65 8.88
CA ILE A 27 -28.61 1.01 10.04
C ILE A 27 -27.58 -0.10 10.29
N GLN A 28 -28.01 -1.37 10.28
CA GLN A 28 -27.11 -2.51 10.45
C GLN A 28 -26.04 -2.58 9.37
N LEU A 29 -26.41 -2.36 8.10
CA LEU A 29 -25.45 -2.33 6.99
C LEU A 29 -24.42 -1.20 7.16
N ARG A 30 -24.81 -0.04 7.66
CA ARG A 30 -23.89 1.07 7.97
C ARG A 30 -22.91 0.68 9.08
N HIS A 31 -23.40 0.07 10.17
CA HIS A 31 -22.52 -0.41 11.24
C HIS A 31 -21.55 -1.48 10.78
N MET A 32 -22.01 -2.45 9.99
CA MET A 32 -21.14 -3.48 9.40
C MET A 32 -20.04 -2.87 8.52
N ARG A 33 -20.39 -1.89 7.66
CA ARG A 33 -19.38 -1.20 6.85
C ARG A 33 -18.34 -0.45 7.68
N ALA A 34 -18.77 0.20 8.76
CA ALA A 34 -17.85 0.87 9.67
C ALA A 34 -16.92 -0.13 10.40
N GLY A 35 -17.45 -1.27 10.84
CA GLY A 35 -16.67 -2.36 11.42
C GLY A 35 -15.61 -2.90 10.47
N ASN A 36 -16.01 -3.22 9.24
CA ASN A 36 -15.09 -3.71 8.20
C ASN A 36 -13.99 -2.69 7.86
N ALA A 37 -14.30 -1.38 7.91
CA ALA A 37 -13.32 -0.33 7.69
C ALA A 37 -12.24 -0.32 8.79
N ILE A 38 -12.64 -0.49 10.05
CA ILE A 38 -11.70 -0.56 11.18
C ILE A 38 -10.82 -1.81 11.07
N GLU A 39 -11.40 -2.97 10.77
CA GLU A 39 -10.64 -4.21 10.56
C GLU A 39 -9.62 -4.07 9.42
N ALA A 40 -10.01 -3.43 8.32
CA ALA A 40 -9.11 -3.17 7.20
C ALA A 40 -7.93 -2.27 7.61
N ILE A 41 -8.17 -1.20 8.37
CA ILE A 41 -7.10 -0.32 8.88
C ILE A 41 -6.14 -1.12 9.78
N LEU A 42 -6.67 -1.92 10.70
CA LEU A 42 -5.86 -2.73 11.61
C LEU A 42 -5.04 -3.78 10.83
N SER A 43 -5.64 -4.41 9.81
CA SER A 43 -4.96 -5.36 8.94
C SER A 43 -3.82 -4.69 8.16
N PHE A 44 -4.06 -3.53 7.54
CA PHE A 44 -3.00 -2.78 6.84
C PHE A 44 -1.89 -2.37 7.78
N ARG A 45 -2.24 -1.87 8.95
CA ARG A 45 -1.28 -1.48 9.96
C ARG A 45 -0.42 -2.66 10.39
N SER A 46 -1.04 -3.81 10.67
CA SER A 46 -0.34 -5.04 11.00
C SER A 46 0.66 -5.47 9.92
N MET A 47 0.26 -5.42 8.64
CA MET A 47 1.13 -5.79 7.52
C MET A 47 2.32 -4.84 7.38
N ILE A 48 2.10 -3.53 7.55
CA ILE A 48 3.14 -2.50 7.37
C ILE A 48 4.05 -2.40 8.59
N GLU A 49 3.52 -2.64 9.80
CA GLU A 49 4.28 -2.61 11.06
C GLU A 49 4.92 -3.94 11.40
N ASP A 50 4.73 -4.98 10.59
CA ASP A 50 5.43 -6.25 10.74
C ASP A 50 6.94 -6.07 10.70
N GLU A 51 7.68 -6.81 11.54
CA GLU A 51 9.13 -6.63 11.67
C GLU A 51 9.88 -7.01 10.40
N GLU A 52 9.40 -8.03 9.68
CA GLU A 52 9.98 -8.42 8.40
C GLU A 52 9.79 -7.34 7.35
N HIS A 53 8.57 -6.77 7.26
CA HIS A 53 8.28 -5.65 6.36
C HIS A 53 9.13 -4.41 6.71
N ARG A 54 9.24 -4.06 8.00
CA ARG A 54 10.07 -2.93 8.46
C ARG A 54 11.56 -3.14 8.14
N ARG A 55 12.07 -4.38 8.33
CA ARG A 55 13.44 -4.73 7.97
C ARG A 55 13.65 -4.59 6.45
N ALA A 56 12.74 -5.12 5.65
CA ALA A 56 12.79 -5.02 4.19
C ALA A 56 12.77 -3.55 3.73
N MET A 57 11.89 -2.73 4.30
CA MET A 57 11.84 -1.29 4.00
C MET A 57 13.12 -0.55 4.38
N ARG A 58 13.79 -0.91 5.48
CA ARG A 58 15.10 -0.33 5.84
C ARG A 58 16.15 -0.64 4.78
N LEU A 59 16.25 -1.91 4.35
CA LEU A 59 17.19 -2.34 3.31
C LEU A 59 16.92 -1.66 1.95
N LEU A 60 15.66 -1.53 1.54
CA LEU A 60 15.32 -0.83 0.29
C LEU A 60 15.68 0.67 0.31
N ARG A 61 15.70 1.31 1.49
CA ARG A 61 16.06 2.72 1.61
C ARG A 61 17.54 3.00 1.37
N THR A 62 18.41 2.02 1.53
CA THR A 62 19.86 2.16 1.28
C THR A 62 20.22 2.31 -0.20
N GLY A 63 19.28 2.03 -1.12
CA GLY A 63 19.52 2.02 -2.57
C GLY A 63 20.31 0.81 -3.05
N ASP A 64 20.53 -0.19 -2.17
CA ASP A 64 21.32 -1.37 -2.53
C ASP A 64 20.63 -2.20 -3.60
N LEU A 65 19.30 -2.27 -3.61
CA LEU A 65 18.55 -3.00 -4.64
C LEU A 65 18.76 -2.37 -6.03
N ASP A 66 18.68 -1.04 -6.13
CA ASP A 66 18.90 -0.34 -7.39
C ASP A 66 20.33 -0.57 -7.90
N ARG A 67 21.33 -0.47 -7.02
CA ARG A 67 22.73 -0.77 -7.36
C ARG A 67 22.90 -2.23 -7.80
N ALA A 68 22.29 -3.17 -7.09
CA ALA A 68 22.33 -4.59 -7.45
C ALA A 68 21.66 -4.86 -8.81
N MET A 69 20.59 -4.14 -9.15
CA MET A 69 19.96 -4.28 -10.47
C MET A 69 20.87 -3.88 -11.64
N HIS A 70 21.91 -3.08 -11.41
CA HIS A 70 22.94 -2.79 -12.40
C HIS A 70 24.02 -3.87 -12.48
N ASP A 71 24.13 -4.77 -11.48
CA ASP A 71 25.08 -5.86 -11.44
C ASP A 71 24.59 -7.04 -12.33
N PRO A 72 25.37 -7.46 -13.34
CA PRO A 72 25.02 -8.60 -14.19
C PRO A 72 24.88 -9.92 -13.42
N ASP A 73 25.65 -10.12 -12.36
CA ASP A 73 25.62 -11.35 -11.58
C ASP A 73 24.36 -11.43 -10.71
N PHE A 74 23.90 -10.30 -10.14
CA PHE A 74 22.61 -10.24 -9.47
C PHE A 74 21.44 -10.53 -10.43
N ARG A 75 21.44 -9.94 -11.63
CA ARG A 75 20.41 -10.24 -12.65
C ARG A 75 20.43 -11.70 -13.07
N ARG A 76 21.63 -12.30 -13.22
CA ARG A 76 21.78 -13.75 -13.51
C ARG A 76 21.24 -14.60 -12.37
N TYR A 77 21.48 -14.20 -11.11
CA TYR A 77 20.92 -14.85 -9.94
C TYR A 77 19.39 -14.83 -9.98
N LEU A 78 18.76 -13.64 -10.19
CA LEU A 78 17.31 -13.50 -10.29
C LEU A 78 16.71 -14.37 -11.39
N TYR A 79 17.32 -14.37 -12.59
CA TYR A 79 16.88 -15.21 -13.70
C TYR A 79 16.93 -16.70 -13.36
N ARG A 80 18.05 -17.17 -12.79
CA ARG A 80 18.18 -18.59 -12.40
C ARG A 80 17.18 -18.98 -11.33
N ARG A 81 16.96 -18.12 -10.34
CA ARG A 81 15.97 -18.34 -9.28
C ARG A 81 14.55 -18.44 -9.87
N MET A 82 14.19 -17.56 -10.78
CA MET A 82 12.89 -17.58 -11.48
C MET A 82 12.72 -18.87 -12.28
N MET A 83 13.78 -19.35 -12.96
CA MET A 83 13.79 -20.59 -13.73
C MET A 83 14.00 -21.83 -12.87
N GLN A 84 14.00 -21.72 -11.54
CA GLN A 84 14.26 -22.82 -10.58
C GLN A 84 15.58 -23.57 -10.87
N ARG A 85 16.59 -22.85 -11.36
CA ARG A 85 17.92 -23.42 -11.65
C ARG A 85 18.85 -23.25 -10.44
N PRO A 86 19.81 -24.17 -10.25
CA PRO A 86 20.82 -24.03 -9.18
C PRO A 86 21.58 -22.69 -9.28
N ASN A 87 21.77 -22.06 -8.16
CA ASN A 87 22.59 -20.86 -7.98
C ASN A 87 23.77 -21.16 -7.06
N PRO A 88 24.84 -21.81 -7.53
CA PRO A 88 26.01 -22.05 -6.70
C PRO A 88 26.74 -20.73 -6.40
N ASP A 89 27.31 -20.63 -5.21
CA ASP A 89 28.22 -19.56 -4.76
C ASP A 89 27.69 -18.12 -4.92
N VAL A 90 26.44 -17.91 -4.52
CA VAL A 90 25.80 -16.59 -4.57
C VAL A 90 26.04 -15.86 -3.25
N PRO A 91 26.44 -14.57 -3.27
CA PRO A 91 26.49 -13.76 -2.06
C PRO A 91 25.15 -13.76 -1.31
N GLN A 92 25.18 -13.93 0.01
CA GLN A 92 23.96 -13.88 0.85
C GLN A 92 23.19 -12.59 0.65
N SER A 93 23.89 -11.47 0.41
CA SER A 93 23.28 -10.16 0.12
C SER A 93 22.32 -10.16 -1.07
N TYR A 94 22.55 -11.00 -2.09
CA TYR A 94 21.63 -11.12 -3.23
C TYR A 94 20.31 -11.77 -2.82
N SER A 95 20.40 -12.83 -2.01
CA SER A 95 19.22 -13.47 -1.45
C SER A 95 18.43 -12.50 -0.59
N ASP A 96 19.11 -11.80 0.32
CA ASP A 96 18.49 -10.85 1.24
C ASP A 96 17.78 -9.70 0.49
N LEU A 97 18.42 -9.11 -0.52
CA LEU A 97 17.82 -8.05 -1.34
C LEU A 97 16.60 -8.54 -2.11
N ASN A 98 16.69 -9.73 -2.70
CA ASN A 98 15.56 -10.31 -3.43
C ASN A 98 14.39 -10.66 -2.50
N GLU A 99 14.64 -11.24 -1.33
CA GLU A 99 13.62 -11.54 -0.33
C GLU A 99 12.94 -10.26 0.16
N CYS A 100 13.72 -9.21 0.42
CA CYS A 100 13.17 -7.90 0.78
C CYS A 100 12.26 -7.32 -0.31
N ALA A 101 12.66 -7.41 -1.59
CA ALA A 101 11.85 -6.95 -2.71
C ALA A 101 10.54 -7.75 -2.82
N ILE A 102 10.60 -9.08 -2.65
CA ILE A 102 9.42 -9.97 -2.64
C ILE A 102 8.47 -9.60 -1.50
N THR A 103 8.98 -9.50 -0.27
CA THR A 103 8.18 -9.18 0.92
C THR A 103 7.39 -7.88 0.74
N ILE A 104 8.08 -6.85 0.26
CA ILE A 104 7.47 -5.54 0.04
C ILE A 104 6.47 -5.56 -1.12
N ALA A 105 6.85 -6.15 -2.25
CA ALA A 105 5.98 -6.21 -3.42
C ALA A 105 4.71 -7.02 -3.14
N ASN A 106 4.81 -8.15 -2.45
CA ASN A 106 3.66 -8.96 -2.04
C ASN A 106 2.72 -8.22 -1.09
N CYS A 107 3.25 -7.44 -0.14
CA CYS A 107 2.45 -6.64 0.77
C CYS A 107 1.58 -5.62 -0.02
N PHE A 108 2.19 -4.85 -0.91
CA PHE A 108 1.45 -3.85 -1.68
C PHE A 108 0.59 -4.46 -2.79
N GLU A 109 0.96 -5.62 -3.34
CA GLU A 109 0.12 -6.39 -4.25
C GLU A 109 -1.19 -6.80 -3.56
N LEU A 110 -1.11 -7.34 -2.35
CA LEU A 110 -2.29 -7.73 -1.57
C LEU A 110 -3.17 -6.51 -1.27
N ILE A 111 -2.59 -5.41 -0.79
CA ILE A 111 -3.34 -4.17 -0.49
C ILE A 111 -3.99 -3.62 -1.76
N GLY A 112 -3.25 -3.57 -2.87
CA GLY A 112 -3.76 -3.14 -4.17
C GLY A 112 -4.93 -4.00 -4.65
N GLY A 113 -4.81 -5.32 -4.52
CA GLY A 113 -5.87 -6.28 -4.82
C GLY A 113 -7.13 -6.07 -3.99
N MET A 114 -7.00 -5.82 -2.68
CA MET A 114 -8.14 -5.52 -1.81
C MET A 114 -8.87 -4.24 -2.24
N ILE A 115 -8.13 -3.20 -2.62
CA ILE A 115 -8.70 -1.92 -3.08
C ILE A 115 -9.33 -2.07 -4.46
N ARG A 116 -8.64 -2.70 -5.43
CA ARG A 116 -9.16 -2.93 -6.78
C ARG A 116 -10.45 -3.73 -6.78
N ASN A 117 -10.53 -4.77 -5.95
CA ASN A 117 -11.71 -5.62 -5.82
C ASN A 117 -12.78 -5.02 -4.89
N LYS A 118 -12.64 -3.76 -4.45
CA LYS A 118 -13.59 -3.04 -3.59
C LYS A 118 -13.87 -3.73 -2.24
N VAL A 119 -12.94 -4.56 -1.77
CA VAL A 119 -12.98 -5.13 -0.43
C VAL A 119 -12.77 -4.02 0.59
N THR A 120 -11.87 -3.08 0.26
CA THR A 120 -11.59 -1.90 1.09
C THR A 120 -11.67 -0.63 0.24
N PRO A 121 -12.36 0.41 0.72
CA PRO A 121 -12.36 1.72 0.07
C PRO A 121 -10.96 2.35 0.06
N PRO A 122 -10.52 2.98 -1.05
CA PRO A 122 -9.21 3.63 -1.13
C PRO A 122 -9.04 4.77 -0.12
N ASP A 123 -10.13 5.46 0.24
CA ASP A 123 -10.13 6.59 1.19
C ASP A 123 -9.72 6.19 2.63
N ILE A 124 -9.70 4.90 2.93
CA ILE A 124 -9.22 4.38 4.20
C ILE A 124 -7.68 4.28 4.21
N PHE A 125 -7.09 3.91 3.09
CA PHE A 125 -5.66 3.63 2.96
C PHE A 125 -4.87 4.84 2.47
N LEU A 126 -5.30 5.47 1.37
CA LEU A 126 -4.52 6.49 0.67
C LEU A 126 -4.13 7.70 1.53
N PRO A 127 -4.99 8.28 2.41
CA PRO A 127 -4.61 9.43 3.21
C PRO A 127 -3.36 9.22 4.06
N ASN A 128 -3.12 7.97 4.49
CA ASN A 128 -2.03 7.64 5.41
C ASN A 128 -0.79 7.05 4.71
N TYR A 129 -0.94 6.43 3.52
CA TYR A 129 0.10 5.58 2.96
C TYR A 129 0.48 5.89 1.50
N TRP A 130 -0.20 6.82 0.81
CA TRP A 130 0.03 7.10 -0.61
C TRP A 130 1.50 7.39 -0.95
N TRP A 131 2.17 8.20 -0.15
CA TRP A 131 3.56 8.60 -0.36
C TRP A 131 4.53 7.41 -0.19
N MET A 132 4.20 6.51 0.75
CA MET A 132 4.98 5.30 0.99
C MET A 132 4.86 4.33 -0.18
N VAL A 133 3.65 4.14 -0.72
CA VAL A 133 3.41 3.32 -1.92
C VAL A 133 4.24 3.84 -3.10
N VAL A 134 4.12 5.13 -3.41
CA VAL A 134 4.84 5.75 -4.53
C VAL A 134 6.35 5.63 -4.35
N GLY A 135 6.87 6.01 -3.18
CA GLY A 135 8.30 5.95 -2.92
C GLY A 135 8.86 4.52 -2.88
N THR A 136 8.05 3.53 -2.53
CA THR A 136 8.45 2.13 -2.57
C THR A 136 8.46 1.60 -4.00
N TRP A 137 7.42 1.90 -4.78
CA TRP A 137 7.39 1.55 -6.19
C TRP A 137 8.63 2.05 -6.95
N GLU A 138 9.03 3.30 -6.71
CA GLU A 138 10.20 3.89 -7.36
C GLU A 138 11.49 3.13 -7.06
N ARG A 139 11.58 2.44 -5.93
CA ARG A 139 12.75 1.62 -5.56
C ARG A 139 12.71 0.19 -6.10
N VAL A 140 11.51 -0.37 -6.32
CA VAL A 140 11.37 -1.78 -6.72
C VAL A 140 10.94 -1.98 -8.17
N ASN A 141 10.52 -0.93 -8.88
CA ASN A 141 9.95 -1.06 -10.23
C ASN A 141 10.92 -1.70 -11.24
N THR A 142 12.22 -1.42 -11.15
CA THR A 142 13.24 -2.04 -12.02
C THR A 142 13.35 -3.54 -11.74
N TRP A 143 13.28 -3.94 -10.48
CA TRP A 143 13.24 -5.35 -10.08
C TRP A 143 11.94 -6.03 -10.57
N ILE A 144 10.78 -5.39 -10.41
CA ILE A 144 9.50 -5.89 -10.93
C ILE A 144 9.56 -6.06 -12.46
N ALA A 145 10.12 -5.10 -13.19
CA ALA A 145 10.29 -5.18 -14.62
C ALA A 145 11.15 -6.40 -15.03
N ALA A 146 12.24 -6.67 -14.30
CA ALA A 146 13.05 -7.85 -14.52
C ALA A 146 12.27 -9.15 -14.23
N MET A 147 11.48 -9.19 -13.15
CA MET A 147 10.64 -10.35 -12.82
C MET A 147 9.61 -10.63 -13.91
N ARG A 148 8.94 -9.60 -14.43
CA ARG A 148 8.01 -9.71 -15.57
C ARG A 148 8.70 -10.25 -16.82
N GLN A 149 9.86 -9.71 -17.14
CA GLN A 149 10.65 -10.17 -18.29
C GLN A 149 11.07 -11.64 -18.14
N TYR A 150 11.53 -12.05 -16.96
CA TYR A 150 12.01 -13.42 -16.72
C TYR A 150 10.87 -14.43 -16.65
N SER A 151 9.71 -14.05 -16.14
CA SER A 151 8.52 -14.90 -16.06
C SER A 151 7.74 -14.96 -17.38
N GLY A 152 7.95 -14.01 -18.29
CA GLY A 152 7.11 -13.83 -19.48
C GLY A 152 5.68 -13.40 -19.17
N SER A 153 5.43 -12.80 -17.99
CA SER A 153 4.11 -12.41 -17.53
C SER A 153 4.07 -10.94 -17.08
N ASP A 154 3.34 -10.11 -17.81
CA ASP A 154 3.10 -8.71 -17.46
C ASP A 154 2.16 -8.55 -16.25
N GLY A 155 1.47 -9.62 -15.86
CA GLY A 155 0.51 -9.62 -14.74
C GLY A 155 1.15 -9.66 -13.36
N MET A 156 2.47 -9.86 -13.24
CA MET A 156 3.15 -9.91 -11.95
C MET A 156 3.15 -8.53 -11.29
N TYR A 157 2.66 -8.44 -10.04
CA TYR A 157 2.55 -7.19 -9.28
C TYR A 157 1.69 -6.10 -9.95
N VAL A 158 0.64 -6.50 -10.67
CA VAL A 158 -0.28 -5.59 -11.36
C VAL A 158 -1.15 -4.78 -10.39
N ASP A 159 -1.45 -5.36 -9.24
CA ASP A 159 -2.23 -4.68 -8.19
C ASP A 159 -1.40 -3.65 -7.43
N PHE A 160 -0.12 -3.91 -7.23
CA PHE A 160 0.81 -2.90 -6.71
C PHE A 160 0.99 -1.74 -7.70
N GLU A 161 1.10 -2.03 -9.00
CA GLU A 161 1.13 -0.99 -10.03
C GLU A 161 -0.15 -0.15 -10.02
N PHE A 162 -1.32 -0.78 -10.01
CA PHE A 162 -2.61 -0.10 -9.85
C PHE A 162 -2.65 0.78 -8.60
N LEU A 163 -2.24 0.23 -7.45
CA LEU A 163 -2.18 0.96 -6.19
C LEU A 163 -1.27 2.20 -6.30
N THR A 164 -0.15 2.07 -7.00
CA THR A 164 0.78 3.18 -7.24
C THR A 164 0.15 4.29 -8.09
N VAL A 165 -0.57 3.93 -9.14
CA VAL A 165 -1.25 4.90 -10.01
C VAL A 165 -2.26 5.72 -9.21
N ILE A 166 -3.17 5.06 -8.48
CA ILE A 166 -4.18 5.76 -7.68
C ILE A 166 -3.56 6.57 -6.52
N SER A 167 -2.44 6.10 -5.96
CA SER A 167 -1.69 6.81 -4.93
C SER A 167 -1.08 8.11 -5.47
N ARG A 168 -0.48 8.08 -6.66
CA ARG A 168 0.04 9.29 -7.33
C ARG A 168 -1.07 10.30 -7.64
N GLU A 169 -2.20 9.83 -8.12
CA GLU A 169 -3.36 10.70 -8.40
C GLU A 169 -3.91 11.32 -7.11
N TRP A 170 -3.98 10.53 -6.04
CA TRP A 170 -4.41 11.03 -4.74
C TRP A 170 -3.46 12.11 -4.23
N GLY A 171 -2.16 11.89 -4.28
CA GLY A 171 -1.14 12.85 -3.87
C GLY A 171 -1.20 14.17 -4.67
N LYS A 172 -1.45 14.11 -5.99
CA LYS A 172 -1.65 15.30 -6.83
C LYS A 172 -2.89 16.11 -6.40
N LYS A 173 -3.97 15.44 -6.01
CA LYS A 173 -5.21 16.09 -5.53
C LYS A 173 -5.07 16.64 -4.09
N HIS A 174 -4.13 16.13 -3.33
CA HIS A 174 -3.93 16.46 -1.91
C HIS A 174 -2.45 16.82 -1.64
N PRO A 175 -1.92 17.89 -2.26
CA PRO A 175 -0.49 18.23 -2.18
C PRO A 175 0.00 18.47 -0.76
N ASP A 176 -0.89 18.94 0.12
CA ASP A 176 -0.58 19.19 1.54
C ASP A 176 -0.70 17.96 2.43
N SER A 177 -1.05 16.78 1.87
CA SER A 177 -1.29 15.52 2.60
C SER A 177 -2.33 15.59 3.73
N TYR A 178 -3.09 16.69 3.80
CA TYR A 178 -4.14 16.90 4.79
C TYR A 178 -5.52 16.90 4.15
N ALA A 179 -6.49 16.33 4.84
CA ALA A 179 -7.88 16.50 4.45
C ALA A 179 -8.26 17.99 4.55
N ARG A 180 -8.87 18.54 3.48
CA ARG A 180 -9.32 19.93 3.48
C ARG A 180 -10.28 20.17 4.65
N GLY A 181 -10.07 21.27 5.39
CA GLY A 181 -10.94 21.66 6.49
C GLY A 181 -10.49 21.22 7.89
N TYR A 182 -9.40 20.49 8.01
CA TYR A 182 -8.84 20.18 9.33
C TYR A 182 -7.96 21.34 9.83
N PRO A 183 -8.16 21.83 11.08
CA PRO A 183 -7.32 22.85 11.66
C PRO A 183 -5.91 22.31 11.87
N ARG A 184 -4.90 23.08 11.50
CA ARG A 184 -3.50 22.75 11.77
C ARG A 184 -3.10 23.24 13.15
N ALA A 185 -2.41 22.41 13.91
CA ALA A 185 -1.68 22.88 15.08
C ALA A 185 -0.43 23.66 14.64
N PRO A 186 0.00 24.69 15.37
CA PRO A 186 1.23 25.38 15.08
C PRO A 186 2.41 24.38 15.20
N ILE A 187 3.21 24.29 14.13
CA ILE A 187 4.41 23.46 14.11
C ILE A 187 5.54 24.35 14.67
N GLY A 188 6.35 23.80 15.57
CA GLY A 188 7.57 24.45 16.04
C GLY A 188 8.51 24.79 14.86
N LYS A 189 9.41 25.73 15.06
CA LYS A 189 10.43 26.06 14.04
C LYS A 189 11.22 24.78 13.71
N ALA A 190 11.22 24.39 12.44
CA ALA A 190 12.12 23.34 11.98
C ALA A 190 13.57 23.80 12.22
N TYR A 191 14.39 22.93 12.78
CA TYR A 191 15.82 23.15 12.75
C TYR A 191 16.26 23.18 11.28
N PRO A 192 17.20 24.05 10.88
CA PRO A 192 17.74 24.00 9.52
C PRO A 192 18.26 22.60 9.23
N LEU A 193 17.71 21.95 8.19
CA LEU A 193 18.09 20.59 7.78
C LEU A 193 19.50 20.54 7.17
N ALA A 194 20.05 21.69 6.81
CA ALA A 194 21.41 21.84 6.32
C ALA A 194 22.09 22.92 7.15
N ASP A 195 22.92 22.52 8.06
CA ASP A 195 24.08 23.29 8.43
C ASP A 195 25.01 23.23 7.19
N GLU A 196 25.41 24.38 6.66
CA GLU A 196 26.33 24.46 5.50
C GLU A 196 27.62 23.65 5.75
N SER A 197 27.99 23.44 7.02
CA SER A 197 29.12 22.59 7.42
C SER A 197 28.93 21.13 7.05
N TRP A 198 27.73 20.55 7.15
CA TRP A 198 27.49 19.15 6.81
C TRP A 198 27.59 18.88 5.32
N SER A 199 27.11 19.81 4.49
CA SER A 199 27.21 19.68 3.04
C SER A 199 28.66 19.79 2.55
N GLN A 200 29.52 20.51 3.26
CA GLN A 200 30.96 20.60 2.98
C GLN A 200 31.72 19.35 3.42
N GLU A 201 31.37 18.74 4.56
CA GLU A 201 31.97 17.49 5.02
C GLU A 201 31.59 16.31 4.12
N GLU A 202 30.33 16.21 3.67
CA GLU A 202 29.90 15.15 2.74
C GLU A 202 30.56 15.32 1.35
N ALA A 203 30.73 16.55 0.88
CA ALA A 203 31.42 16.81 -0.39
C ALA A 203 32.94 16.49 -0.29
N ALA A 204 33.55 16.66 0.87
CA ALA A 204 34.96 16.35 1.10
C ALA A 204 35.23 14.86 1.31
N THR A 205 34.24 14.10 1.75
CA THR A 205 34.35 12.64 2.01
C THR A 205 33.97 11.77 0.81
N THR A 206 33.41 12.35 -0.26
CA THR A 206 33.10 11.58 -1.49
C THR A 206 34.39 11.47 -2.31
N PRO A 207 35.04 10.27 -2.38
CA PRO A 207 36.21 10.07 -3.24
C PRO A 207 35.80 10.35 -4.67
N GLY A 208 36.52 11.24 -5.34
CA GLY A 208 36.28 11.61 -6.73
C GLY A 208 36.09 10.39 -7.63
N ARG A 209 35.00 10.36 -8.34
CA ARG A 209 34.75 9.42 -9.45
C ARG A 209 35.60 9.73 -10.63
#